data_d39d4c1be7710346b261766c6f9fc219
#
_entry.id   d39d4c1be7710346b261766c6f9fc219
#
_cell.length_a   1.000
_cell.length_b   1.000
_cell.length_c   1.000
_cell.angle_alpha   90.00
_cell.angle_beta   90.00
_cell.angle_gamma   90.00
#
_symmetry.space_group_name_H-M   'P 1'
#
loop_
_entity.id
_entity.type
_entity.pdbx_description
1 polymer ?
#
loop_
_entity_poly.entity_id
_entity_poly.type
_entity_poly.pdbx_seq_one_letter_code
_entity_poly.pdbx_strand_id
1 'polypeptide(L)'
;MQAETSRPTVPNLVQTNKPSRFALKWKELKKSKHYYILMSPYMLIFFTFTVIPVAFSLLLSFTYFNMLEFPRFVGLQNYSRLLLDDDVFMIALKNTLLFALITGPISYVACFLFAWIINELSPKIRAFMTLVFYAPSIAGNVYFIWLIVFSGDRYGYLNGFLMKYGFKLEPILWLTTEKYILPILIIVQLWLSLGTSFLAFIAGLQTIDKSLVEAGAMDGIKNRWQELWYITLPSMRPQLMFGAVMQITASFAVADVSIALAGFPSVNYAGHTIVTHLMDYGTIRFEMGYASAIATVLFFLMIGTNILTQKLLRRVGE
;
A
#
# COMPACT_ATOMS: atom_id res chain seq x y z
N MET A 1 2.88 -59.71 72.26
CA MET A 1 1.88 -59.58 71.24
C MET A 1 2.06 -58.19 70.61
N GLN A 2 2.92 -58.12 69.58
CA GLN A 2 3.20 -56.85 68.85
C GLN A 2 2.37 -56.82 67.59
N ALA A 3 1.56 -55.76 67.45
CA ALA A 3 0.75 -55.55 66.25
C ALA A 3 1.55 -54.74 65.23
N GLU A 4 1.90 -55.37 64.12
CA GLU A 4 2.50 -54.73 62.93
C GLU A 4 1.47 -53.86 62.22
N THR A 5 1.67 -52.54 62.23
CA THR A 5 0.91 -51.60 61.43
C THR A 5 1.49 -51.54 60.04
N SER A 6 0.81 -52.15 59.06
CA SER A 6 1.13 -52.05 57.64
C SER A 6 0.79 -50.65 57.13
N ARG A 7 1.82 -49.91 56.65
CA ARG A 7 1.65 -48.62 55.94
C ARG A 7 1.13 -48.89 54.53
N PRO A 8 0.13 -48.12 54.06
CA PRO A 8 -0.33 -48.25 52.67
C PRO A 8 0.74 -47.71 51.72
N THR A 9 1.08 -48.52 50.72
CA THR A 9 1.95 -48.14 49.61
C THR A 9 1.25 -47.15 48.71
N VAL A 10 1.79 -45.92 48.58
CA VAL A 10 1.33 -44.86 47.66
C VAL A 10 1.61 -45.31 46.22
N PRO A 11 0.64 -45.32 45.30
CA PRO A 11 0.89 -45.69 43.92
C PRO A 11 1.82 -44.65 43.26
N ASN A 12 2.86 -45.14 42.57
CA ASN A 12 3.76 -44.32 41.77
C ASN A 12 2.95 -43.51 40.75
N LEU A 13 2.95 -42.18 40.89
CA LEU A 13 2.45 -41.26 39.91
C LEU A 13 3.23 -41.43 38.60
N VAL A 14 2.62 -42.05 37.63
CA VAL A 14 3.13 -42.13 36.26
C VAL A 14 3.37 -40.69 35.78
N GLN A 15 4.64 -40.31 35.67
CA GLN A 15 5.04 -39.05 35.03
C GLN A 15 4.60 -39.09 33.56
N THR A 16 3.46 -38.53 33.28
CA THR A 16 3.04 -38.28 31.90
C THR A 16 3.96 -37.25 31.28
N ASN A 17 4.93 -37.70 30.53
CA ASN A 17 5.79 -36.84 29.71
C ASN A 17 4.92 -35.98 28.79
N LYS A 18 4.70 -34.71 29.15
CA LYS A 18 3.98 -33.78 28.31
C LYS A 18 4.74 -33.67 26.98
N PRO A 19 4.12 -33.99 25.83
CA PRO A 19 4.82 -33.90 24.55
C PRO A 19 5.34 -32.48 24.34
N SER A 20 6.55 -32.36 23.82
CA SER A 20 7.17 -31.05 23.57
C SER A 20 6.24 -30.23 22.62
N ARG A 21 6.22 -28.90 22.77
CA ARG A 21 5.43 -28.00 21.90
C ARG A 21 5.72 -28.25 20.41
N PHE A 22 6.92 -28.68 20.09
CA PHE A 22 7.33 -29.04 18.74
C PHE A 22 6.66 -30.33 18.26
N ALA A 23 6.59 -31.37 19.10
CA ALA A 23 5.94 -32.64 18.76
C ALA A 23 4.41 -32.47 18.55
N LEU A 24 3.77 -31.60 19.35
CA LEU A 24 2.34 -31.25 19.15
C LEU A 24 2.11 -30.54 17.83
N LYS A 25 2.91 -29.50 17.51
CA LYS A 25 2.83 -28.80 16.21
C LYS A 25 3.07 -29.73 15.02
N TRP A 26 4.04 -30.64 15.14
CA TRP A 26 4.33 -31.61 14.08
C TRP A 26 3.18 -32.61 13.86
N LYS A 27 2.49 -33.02 14.93
CA LYS A 27 1.30 -33.88 14.86
C LYS A 27 0.12 -33.14 14.21
N GLU A 28 -0.08 -31.86 14.53
CA GLU A 28 -1.10 -31.01 13.88
C GLU A 28 -0.79 -30.81 12.41
N LEU A 29 0.46 -30.54 12.04
CA LEU A 29 0.92 -30.45 10.65
C LEU A 29 0.62 -31.73 9.86
N LYS A 30 0.92 -32.90 10.42
CA LYS A 30 0.61 -34.19 9.78
C LYS A 30 -0.90 -34.41 9.62
N LYS A 31 -1.72 -34.00 10.57
CA LYS A 31 -3.18 -34.08 10.50
C LYS A 31 -3.75 -33.18 9.40
N SER A 32 -3.12 -32.03 9.19
CA SER A 32 -3.53 -31.00 8.23
C SER A 32 -2.87 -31.12 6.84
N LYS A 33 -2.15 -32.23 6.56
CA LYS A 33 -1.37 -32.42 5.33
C LYS A 33 -2.15 -32.17 4.02
N HIS A 34 -3.43 -32.54 4.00
CA HIS A 34 -4.27 -32.34 2.80
C HIS A 34 -4.47 -30.86 2.46
N TYR A 35 -4.60 -29.98 3.45
CA TYR A 35 -4.70 -28.53 3.23
C TYR A 35 -3.39 -27.96 2.67
N TYR A 36 -2.23 -28.42 3.18
CA TYR A 36 -0.93 -27.99 2.66
C TYR A 36 -0.67 -28.48 1.23
N ILE A 37 -1.13 -29.71 0.90
CA ILE A 37 -1.03 -30.23 -0.49
C ILE A 37 -1.89 -29.40 -1.43
N LEU A 38 -3.12 -29.03 -1.02
CA LEU A 38 -4.00 -28.17 -1.82
C LEU A 38 -3.42 -26.75 -2.00
N MET A 39 -2.75 -26.22 -0.98
CA MET A 39 -2.09 -24.91 -1.05
C MET A 39 -0.74 -24.94 -1.78
N SER A 40 -0.12 -26.12 -1.94
CA SER A 40 1.25 -26.23 -2.43
C SER A 40 1.49 -25.63 -3.83
N PRO A 41 0.58 -25.73 -4.83
CA PRO A 41 0.79 -25.11 -6.13
C PRO A 41 0.89 -23.58 -6.02
N TYR A 42 -0.02 -22.96 -5.26
CA TYR A 42 0.00 -21.52 -5.01
C TYR A 42 1.28 -21.12 -4.24
N MET A 43 1.60 -21.83 -3.16
CA MET A 43 2.79 -21.54 -2.36
C MET A 43 4.08 -21.67 -3.16
N LEU A 44 4.19 -22.67 -4.04
CA LEU A 44 5.35 -22.85 -4.91
C LEU A 44 5.51 -21.64 -5.83
N ILE A 45 4.44 -21.21 -6.52
CA ILE A 45 4.45 -20.04 -7.39
C ILE A 45 4.80 -18.79 -6.59
N PHE A 46 4.17 -18.58 -5.43
CA PHE A 46 4.44 -17.43 -4.57
C PHE A 46 5.90 -17.37 -4.11
N PHE A 47 6.45 -18.48 -3.62
CA PHE A 47 7.85 -18.53 -3.20
C PHE A 47 8.80 -18.28 -4.38
N THR A 48 8.55 -18.92 -5.52
CA THR A 48 9.44 -18.82 -6.70
C THR A 48 9.42 -17.42 -7.31
N PHE A 49 8.25 -16.79 -7.45
CA PHE A 49 8.11 -15.53 -8.19
C PHE A 49 7.99 -14.28 -7.32
N THR A 50 7.83 -14.45 -5.99
CA THR A 50 7.75 -13.31 -5.08
C THR A 50 8.85 -13.35 -4.04
N VAL A 51 8.94 -14.42 -3.24
CA VAL A 51 9.88 -14.46 -2.11
C VAL A 51 11.33 -14.54 -2.57
N ILE A 52 11.63 -15.44 -3.52
CA ILE A 52 12.99 -15.61 -4.03
C ILE A 52 13.53 -14.34 -4.70
N PRO A 53 12.83 -13.67 -5.65
CA PRO A 53 13.31 -12.43 -6.25
C PRO A 53 13.53 -11.31 -5.24
N VAL A 54 12.66 -11.16 -4.24
CA VAL A 54 12.86 -10.17 -3.17
C VAL A 54 14.10 -10.49 -2.34
N ALA A 55 14.30 -11.75 -1.96
CA ALA A 55 15.50 -12.17 -1.23
C ALA A 55 16.78 -11.94 -2.06
N PHE A 56 16.76 -12.26 -3.36
CA PHE A 56 17.86 -11.97 -4.28
C PHE A 56 18.14 -10.47 -4.40
N SER A 57 17.11 -9.64 -4.53
CA SER A 57 17.27 -8.18 -4.57
C SER A 57 17.93 -7.66 -3.28
N LEU A 58 17.51 -8.16 -2.10
CA LEU A 58 18.15 -7.81 -0.82
C LEU A 58 19.63 -8.22 -0.79
N LEU A 59 20.00 -9.37 -1.32
CA LEU A 59 21.41 -9.81 -1.40
C LEU A 59 22.20 -8.98 -2.41
N LEU A 60 21.65 -8.72 -3.59
CA LEU A 60 22.29 -7.92 -4.63
C LEU A 60 22.53 -6.46 -4.19
N SER A 61 21.76 -5.92 -3.26
CA SER A 61 21.94 -4.57 -2.74
C SER A 61 23.32 -4.35 -2.08
N PHE A 62 23.98 -5.43 -1.64
CA PHE A 62 25.34 -5.41 -1.07
C PHE A 62 26.42 -5.71 -2.10
N THR A 63 26.07 -5.77 -3.38
CA THR A 63 27.00 -6.14 -4.45
C THR A 63 27.08 -5.04 -5.51
N TYR A 64 28.21 -4.99 -6.20
CA TYR A 64 28.31 -4.34 -7.49
C TYR A 64 27.88 -5.35 -8.55
N PHE A 65 26.80 -5.06 -9.27
CA PHE A 65 26.27 -5.93 -10.32
C PHE A 65 25.68 -5.10 -11.47
N ASN A 66 26.21 -5.26 -12.68
CA ASN A 66 25.85 -4.53 -13.89
C ASN A 66 25.34 -5.42 -15.02
N MET A 67 24.93 -6.65 -14.70
CA MET A 67 24.49 -7.70 -15.65
C MET A 67 25.56 -8.20 -16.65
N LEU A 68 26.70 -7.57 -16.76
CA LEU A 68 27.80 -7.99 -17.65
C LEU A 68 28.82 -8.86 -16.92
N GLU A 69 29.01 -8.60 -15.63
CA GLU A 69 29.96 -9.33 -14.78
C GLU A 69 29.22 -10.04 -13.63
N PHE A 70 29.86 -11.07 -13.05
CA PHE A 70 29.30 -11.70 -11.86
C PHE A 70 29.24 -10.69 -10.68
N PRO A 71 28.21 -10.78 -9.83
CA PRO A 71 28.09 -9.89 -8.67
C PRO A 71 29.32 -9.95 -7.77
N ARG A 72 29.92 -8.79 -7.49
CA ARG A 72 31.05 -8.65 -6.55
C ARG A 72 30.55 -8.02 -5.26
N PHE A 73 30.85 -8.61 -4.13
CA PHE A 73 30.46 -8.07 -2.82
C PHE A 73 31.19 -6.76 -2.52
N VAL A 74 30.43 -5.68 -2.28
CA VAL A 74 30.95 -4.33 -1.96
C VAL A 74 30.47 -3.84 -0.60
N GLY A 75 29.80 -4.68 0.17
CA GLY A 75 29.26 -4.31 1.49
C GLY A 75 28.25 -3.17 1.43
N LEU A 76 28.43 -2.12 2.20
CA LEU A 76 27.51 -0.97 2.31
C LEU A 76 27.80 0.17 1.32
N GLN A 77 28.68 -0.02 0.33
CA GLN A 77 29.07 1.04 -0.61
C GLN A 77 27.88 1.63 -1.38
N ASN A 78 26.94 0.79 -1.83
CA ASN A 78 25.71 1.25 -2.51
C ASN A 78 24.88 2.16 -1.63
N TYR A 79 24.76 1.85 -0.35
CA TYR A 79 24.01 2.66 0.61
C TYR A 79 24.73 3.95 0.98
N SER A 80 26.06 3.91 1.09
CA SER A 80 26.88 5.12 1.29
C SER A 80 26.72 6.08 0.11
N ARG A 81 26.88 5.57 -1.12
CA ARG A 81 26.66 6.35 -2.35
C ARG A 81 25.24 6.94 -2.39
N LEU A 82 24.24 6.13 -2.06
CA LEU A 82 22.83 6.54 -2.10
C LEU A 82 22.52 7.71 -1.15
N LEU A 83 23.10 7.68 0.05
CA LEU A 83 22.78 8.66 1.08
C LEU A 83 23.72 9.88 1.10
N LEU A 84 24.93 9.76 0.60
CA LEU A 84 25.96 10.79 0.69
C LEU A 84 26.32 11.44 -0.65
N ASP A 85 26.20 10.70 -1.76
CA ASP A 85 26.73 11.15 -3.05
C ASP A 85 25.63 11.29 -4.13
N ASP A 86 24.39 10.86 -3.87
CA ASP A 86 23.30 10.90 -4.85
C ASP A 86 22.26 11.97 -4.52
N ASP A 87 22.51 13.20 -4.98
CA ASP A 87 21.60 14.34 -4.80
C ASP A 87 20.22 14.08 -5.43
N VAL A 88 20.18 13.35 -6.56
CA VAL A 88 18.93 13.04 -7.26
C VAL A 88 18.08 12.07 -6.43
N PHE A 89 18.72 11.11 -5.74
CA PHE A 89 18.01 10.25 -4.80
C PHE A 89 17.41 11.05 -3.64
N MET A 90 18.12 12.06 -3.11
CA MET A 90 17.59 12.88 -2.03
C MET A 90 16.36 13.70 -2.47
N ILE A 91 16.36 14.20 -3.73
CA ILE A 91 15.16 14.81 -4.34
C ILE A 91 14.04 13.80 -4.45
N ALA A 92 14.32 12.61 -4.98
CA ALA A 92 13.37 11.52 -5.16
C ALA A 92 12.76 11.06 -3.82
N LEU A 93 13.58 10.95 -2.78
CA LEU A 93 13.15 10.61 -1.42
C LEU A 93 12.18 11.66 -0.86
N LYS A 94 12.54 12.94 -0.95
CA LYS A 94 11.69 14.07 -0.51
C LYS A 94 10.35 14.06 -1.25
N ASN A 95 10.39 13.95 -2.58
CA ASN A 95 9.18 13.93 -3.40
C ASN A 95 8.28 12.74 -3.04
N THR A 96 8.87 11.53 -2.88
CA THR A 96 8.11 10.32 -2.51
C THR A 96 7.48 10.46 -1.13
N LEU A 97 8.20 10.99 -0.15
CA LEU A 97 7.67 11.20 1.20
C LEU A 97 6.54 12.23 1.21
N LEU A 98 6.70 13.38 0.52
CA LEU A 98 5.65 14.38 0.39
C LEU A 98 4.42 13.79 -0.31
N PHE A 99 4.67 13.08 -1.39
CA PHE A 99 3.62 12.42 -2.16
C PHE A 99 2.84 11.41 -1.30
N ALA A 100 3.55 10.50 -0.61
CA ALA A 100 2.94 9.50 0.23
C ALA A 100 2.21 10.10 1.44
N LEU A 101 2.77 11.14 2.06
CA LEU A 101 2.17 11.82 3.20
C LEU A 101 0.85 12.52 2.85
N ILE A 102 0.75 13.06 1.63
CA ILE A 102 -0.46 13.75 1.17
C ILE A 102 -1.45 12.75 0.59
N THR A 103 -1.02 11.93 -0.39
CA THR A 103 -1.93 11.05 -1.11
C THR A 103 -2.40 9.88 -0.25
N GLY A 104 -1.57 9.29 0.59
CA GLY A 104 -1.93 8.14 1.43
C GLY A 104 -3.15 8.43 2.32
N PRO A 105 -3.08 9.39 3.25
CA PRO A 105 -4.20 9.70 4.13
C PRO A 105 -5.42 10.26 3.40
N ILE A 106 -5.22 11.18 2.44
CA ILE A 106 -6.35 11.80 1.72
C ILE A 106 -7.09 10.75 0.89
N SER A 107 -6.37 9.91 0.15
CA SER A 107 -6.98 8.83 -0.63
C SER A 107 -7.71 7.82 0.25
N TYR A 108 -7.12 7.46 1.40
CA TYR A 108 -7.73 6.54 2.35
C TYR A 108 -9.07 7.05 2.85
N VAL A 109 -9.09 8.31 3.32
CA VAL A 109 -10.32 8.96 3.81
C VAL A 109 -11.32 9.13 2.67
N ALA A 110 -10.88 9.58 1.49
CA ALA A 110 -11.74 9.74 0.31
C ALA A 110 -12.37 8.40 -0.11
N CYS A 111 -11.58 7.33 -0.23
CA CYS A 111 -12.10 5.99 -0.54
C CYS A 111 -13.19 5.54 0.43
N PHE A 112 -12.98 5.75 1.74
CA PHE A 112 -13.95 5.38 2.75
C PHE A 112 -15.21 6.25 2.67
N LEU A 113 -15.06 7.57 2.57
CA LEU A 113 -16.21 8.50 2.51
C LEU A 113 -17.05 8.26 1.25
N PHE A 114 -16.44 8.11 0.09
CA PHE A 114 -17.17 7.79 -1.14
C PHE A 114 -17.85 6.43 -1.06
N ALA A 115 -17.20 5.41 -0.50
CA ALA A 115 -17.80 4.11 -0.29
C ALA A 115 -19.03 4.20 0.64
N TRP A 116 -18.91 4.95 1.73
CA TRP A 116 -19.97 5.14 2.70
C TRP A 116 -21.18 5.87 2.09
N ILE A 117 -20.95 6.99 1.38
CA ILE A 117 -22.02 7.74 0.70
C ILE A 117 -22.71 6.88 -0.38
N ILE A 118 -21.93 6.19 -1.20
CA ILE A 118 -22.47 5.36 -2.29
C ILE A 118 -23.22 4.15 -1.73
N ASN A 119 -22.83 3.62 -0.56
CA ASN A 119 -23.54 2.50 0.04
C ASN A 119 -24.98 2.80 0.47
N GLU A 120 -25.32 4.08 0.70
CA GLU A 120 -26.69 4.51 1.02
C GLU A 120 -27.61 4.48 -0.20
N LEU A 121 -27.07 4.40 -1.41
CA LEU A 121 -27.87 4.42 -2.65
C LEU A 121 -28.53 3.07 -2.89
N SER A 122 -29.62 3.09 -3.69
CA SER A 122 -30.27 1.86 -4.12
C SER A 122 -29.28 0.93 -4.86
N PRO A 123 -29.47 -0.39 -4.83
CA PRO A 123 -28.49 -1.36 -5.36
C PRO A 123 -28.04 -1.11 -6.80
N LYS A 124 -28.95 -0.69 -7.68
CA LYS A 124 -28.64 -0.38 -9.09
C LYS A 124 -27.79 0.88 -9.22
N ILE A 125 -28.16 1.96 -8.52
CA ILE A 125 -27.42 3.22 -8.54
C ILE A 125 -26.06 3.04 -7.88
N ARG A 126 -25.99 2.32 -6.77
CA ARG A 126 -24.73 1.95 -6.09
C ARG A 126 -23.77 1.23 -7.03
N ALA A 127 -24.24 0.20 -7.73
CA ALA A 127 -23.40 -0.54 -8.68
C ALA A 127 -22.87 0.37 -9.80
N PHE A 128 -23.74 1.24 -10.36
CA PHE A 128 -23.33 2.20 -11.38
C PHE A 128 -22.32 3.22 -10.86
N MET A 129 -22.55 3.82 -9.69
CA MET A 129 -21.62 4.77 -9.08
C MET A 129 -20.28 4.10 -8.73
N THR A 130 -20.32 2.87 -8.18
CA THR A 130 -19.10 2.11 -7.92
C THR A 130 -18.28 1.93 -9.19
N LEU A 131 -18.91 1.58 -10.32
CA LEU A 131 -18.22 1.46 -11.61
C LEU A 131 -17.60 2.79 -12.05
N VAL A 132 -18.36 3.88 -11.99
CA VAL A 132 -17.90 5.22 -12.41
C VAL A 132 -16.69 5.69 -11.62
N PHE A 133 -16.72 5.54 -10.29
CA PHE A 133 -15.63 5.97 -9.42
C PHE A 133 -14.41 5.02 -9.47
N TYR A 134 -14.63 3.75 -9.75
CA TYR A 134 -13.57 2.77 -9.89
C TYR A 134 -12.90 2.78 -11.27
N ALA A 135 -13.64 3.18 -12.32
CA ALA A 135 -13.17 3.13 -13.71
C ALA A 135 -11.80 3.79 -13.95
N PRO A 136 -11.48 4.98 -13.38
CA PRO A 136 -10.16 5.60 -13.57
C PRO A 136 -9.00 4.70 -13.10
N SER A 137 -9.18 3.95 -12.05
CA SER A 137 -8.11 3.11 -11.46
C SER A 137 -7.78 1.86 -12.29
N ILE A 138 -8.69 1.43 -13.17
CA ILE A 138 -8.50 0.26 -14.05
C ILE A 138 -8.30 0.62 -15.52
N ALA A 139 -8.58 1.87 -15.89
CA ALA A 139 -8.41 2.33 -17.27
C ALA A 139 -6.93 2.55 -17.56
N GLY A 140 -6.39 1.79 -18.54
CA GLY A 140 -5.06 2.08 -19.07
C GLY A 140 -5.03 3.45 -19.75
N ASN A 141 -3.84 4.07 -19.81
CA ASN A 141 -3.62 5.33 -20.55
C ASN A 141 -4.54 6.51 -20.16
N VAL A 142 -5.18 6.46 -19.02
CA VAL A 142 -6.09 7.50 -18.52
C VAL A 142 -5.39 8.86 -18.32
N TYR A 143 -4.08 8.86 -18.24
CA TYR A 143 -3.24 10.05 -18.10
C TYR A 143 -3.35 11.02 -19.28
N PHE A 144 -3.71 10.55 -20.49
CA PHE A 144 -3.91 11.41 -21.66
C PHE A 144 -4.96 12.50 -21.43
N ILE A 145 -5.99 12.23 -20.64
CA ILE A 145 -7.00 13.25 -20.27
C ILE A 145 -6.31 14.42 -19.56
N TRP A 146 -5.43 14.12 -18.62
CA TRP A 146 -4.73 15.12 -17.83
C TRP A 146 -3.65 15.84 -18.62
N LEU A 147 -2.99 15.19 -19.59
CA LEU A 147 -2.07 15.85 -20.53
C LEU A 147 -2.79 16.95 -21.32
N ILE A 148 -4.04 16.71 -21.72
CA ILE A 148 -4.85 17.70 -22.44
C ILE A 148 -5.32 18.81 -21.48
N VAL A 149 -5.76 18.45 -20.27
CA VAL A 149 -6.20 19.42 -19.25
C VAL A 149 -5.07 20.36 -18.84
N PHE A 150 -3.88 19.83 -18.56
CA PHE A 150 -2.69 20.56 -18.15
C PHE A 150 -1.73 20.88 -19.29
N SER A 151 -2.19 20.87 -20.54
CA SER A 151 -1.35 21.30 -21.66
C SER A 151 -0.84 22.72 -21.44
N GLY A 152 0.47 22.93 -21.69
CA GLY A 152 1.14 24.22 -21.53
C GLY A 152 0.83 25.23 -22.61
N ASP A 153 0.04 24.88 -23.62
CA ASP A 153 -0.34 25.79 -24.69
C ASP A 153 -1.61 26.59 -24.37
N ARG A 154 -1.93 27.57 -25.24
CA ARG A 154 -3.09 28.43 -25.12
C ARG A 154 -4.41 27.67 -25.21
N TYR A 155 -4.40 26.51 -25.88
CA TYR A 155 -5.61 25.69 -26.14
C TYR A 155 -5.81 24.61 -25.10
N GLY A 156 -4.86 24.42 -24.19
CA GLY A 156 -5.04 23.54 -23.04
C GLY A 156 -6.27 23.93 -22.23
N TYR A 157 -7.08 22.96 -21.80
CA TYR A 157 -8.37 23.26 -21.17
C TYR A 157 -8.24 24.20 -19.96
N LEU A 158 -7.25 23.98 -19.10
CA LEU A 158 -7.05 24.83 -17.92
C LEU A 158 -6.54 26.22 -18.29
N ASN A 159 -5.57 26.32 -19.22
CA ASN A 159 -5.06 27.60 -19.71
C ASN A 159 -6.16 28.37 -20.46
N GLY A 160 -6.92 27.72 -21.34
CA GLY A 160 -8.03 28.33 -22.06
C GLY A 160 -9.08 28.87 -21.10
N PHE A 161 -9.42 28.15 -20.02
CA PHE A 161 -10.33 28.64 -18.99
C PHE A 161 -9.76 29.87 -18.28
N LEU A 162 -8.51 29.81 -17.79
CA LEU A 162 -7.88 30.92 -17.04
C LEU A 162 -7.75 32.19 -17.89
N MET A 163 -7.40 32.03 -19.17
CA MET A 163 -7.28 33.16 -20.10
C MET A 163 -8.62 33.72 -20.50
N LYS A 164 -9.64 32.89 -20.74
CA LYS A 164 -11.00 33.32 -21.09
C LYS A 164 -11.62 34.20 -20.01
N TYR A 165 -11.39 33.86 -18.74
CA TYR A 165 -11.94 34.61 -17.61
C TYR A 165 -11.00 35.71 -17.09
N GLY A 166 -9.86 35.97 -17.75
CA GLY A 166 -8.93 37.04 -17.41
C GLY A 166 -8.08 36.79 -16.17
N PHE A 167 -8.06 35.56 -15.64
CA PHE A 167 -7.23 35.23 -14.50
C PHE A 167 -5.74 35.22 -14.85
N LYS A 168 -5.39 34.94 -16.10
CA LYS A 168 -4.02 34.95 -16.63
C LYS A 168 -4.03 35.50 -18.05
N LEU A 169 -2.97 36.24 -18.41
CA LEU A 169 -2.78 36.80 -19.76
C LEU A 169 -1.96 35.83 -20.63
N GLU A 170 -1.10 35.06 -20.04
CA GLU A 170 -0.20 34.11 -20.70
C GLU A 170 -0.48 32.68 -20.24
N PRO A 171 -0.27 31.66 -21.10
CA PRO A 171 -0.45 30.27 -20.76
C PRO A 171 0.64 29.85 -19.74
N ILE A 172 0.25 29.01 -18.78
CA ILE A 172 1.13 28.45 -17.78
C ILE A 172 1.65 27.11 -18.29
N LEU A 173 2.95 26.89 -18.19
CA LEU A 173 3.62 25.63 -18.53
C LEU A 173 3.50 24.64 -17.34
N TRP A 174 2.34 24.03 -17.18
CA TRP A 174 1.96 23.23 -16.01
C TRP A 174 2.89 22.02 -15.74
N LEU A 175 3.24 21.28 -16.80
CA LEU A 175 3.96 20.00 -16.68
C LEU A 175 5.47 20.14 -16.89
N THR A 176 5.95 21.37 -17.20
CA THR A 176 7.36 21.65 -17.43
C THR A 176 7.93 22.70 -16.47
N THR A 177 7.10 23.31 -15.61
CA THR A 177 7.55 24.19 -14.57
C THR A 177 7.62 23.45 -13.26
N GLU A 178 8.81 23.38 -12.65
CA GLU A 178 9.13 22.62 -11.43
C GLU A 178 8.09 22.79 -10.31
N LYS A 179 7.67 24.05 -10.07
CA LYS A 179 6.71 24.41 -9.02
C LYS A 179 5.36 23.69 -9.13
N TYR A 180 4.90 23.38 -10.34
CA TYR A 180 3.56 22.85 -10.60
C TYR A 180 3.54 21.33 -10.77
N ILE A 181 4.67 20.71 -11.13
CA ILE A 181 4.74 19.28 -11.44
C ILE A 181 4.23 18.43 -10.27
N LEU A 182 4.86 18.52 -9.10
CA LEU A 182 4.52 17.65 -7.97
C LEU A 182 3.05 17.84 -7.49
N PRO A 183 2.52 19.07 -7.34
CA PRO A 183 1.10 19.29 -7.04
C PRO A 183 0.15 18.65 -8.04
N ILE A 184 0.44 18.74 -9.35
CA ILE A 184 -0.40 18.15 -10.39
C ILE A 184 -0.37 16.63 -10.31
N LEU A 185 0.82 16.03 -10.13
CA LEU A 185 0.94 14.58 -9.94
C LEU A 185 0.12 14.10 -8.74
N ILE A 186 0.12 14.86 -7.64
CA ILE A 186 -0.67 14.56 -6.44
C ILE A 186 -2.18 14.60 -6.75
N ILE A 187 -2.66 15.64 -7.44
CA ILE A 187 -4.08 15.78 -7.83
C ILE A 187 -4.52 14.60 -8.70
N VAL A 188 -3.73 14.27 -9.71
CA VAL A 188 -4.05 13.16 -10.62
C VAL A 188 -4.03 11.83 -9.90
N GLN A 189 -3.06 11.61 -9.01
CA GLN A 189 -3.01 10.40 -8.21
C GLN A 189 -4.20 10.27 -7.25
N LEU A 190 -4.64 11.36 -6.64
CA LEU A 190 -5.84 11.36 -5.80
C LEU A 190 -7.08 10.95 -6.60
N TRP A 191 -7.22 11.42 -7.83
CA TRP A 191 -8.30 11.00 -8.71
C TRP A 191 -8.23 9.51 -9.09
N LEU A 192 -7.02 8.96 -9.27
CA LEU A 192 -6.80 7.54 -9.55
C LEU A 192 -6.91 6.63 -8.32
N SER A 193 -6.94 7.20 -7.14
CA SER A 193 -6.80 6.44 -5.88
C SER A 193 -8.01 5.60 -5.47
N LEU A 194 -9.18 5.80 -6.12
CA LEU A 194 -10.40 5.05 -5.86
C LEU A 194 -10.33 3.64 -6.49
N GLY A 195 -9.37 2.86 -6.01
CA GLY A 195 -9.04 1.51 -6.50
C GLY A 195 -9.51 0.40 -5.56
N THR A 196 -8.62 -0.57 -5.31
CA THR A 196 -8.92 -1.78 -4.52
C THR A 196 -9.43 -1.49 -3.11
N SER A 197 -8.90 -0.45 -2.44
CA SER A 197 -9.35 -0.05 -1.10
C SER A 197 -10.81 0.42 -1.10
N PHE A 198 -11.21 1.18 -2.12
CA PHE A 198 -12.59 1.64 -2.28
C PHE A 198 -13.56 0.46 -2.44
N LEU A 199 -13.21 -0.53 -3.28
CA LEU A 199 -14.03 -1.75 -3.42
C LEU A 199 -14.10 -2.55 -2.13
N ALA A 200 -12.99 -2.67 -1.40
CA ALA A 200 -12.96 -3.36 -0.12
C ALA A 200 -13.87 -2.68 0.91
N PHE A 201 -13.92 -1.34 0.91
CA PHE A 201 -14.82 -0.59 1.80
C PHE A 201 -16.28 -0.76 1.40
N ILE A 202 -16.61 -0.70 0.10
CA ILE A 202 -17.98 -1.00 -0.38
C ILE A 202 -18.43 -2.41 0.06
N ALA A 203 -17.57 -3.41 -0.16
CA ALA A 203 -17.85 -4.78 0.25
C ALA A 203 -18.01 -4.90 1.79
N GLY A 204 -17.12 -4.26 2.55
CA GLY A 204 -17.18 -4.25 4.01
C GLY A 204 -18.46 -3.63 4.55
N LEU A 205 -18.89 -2.49 4.00
CA LEU A 205 -20.12 -1.82 4.39
C LEU A 205 -21.37 -2.70 4.16
N GLN A 206 -21.34 -3.53 3.11
CA GLN A 206 -22.45 -4.44 2.80
C GLN A 206 -22.49 -5.69 3.68
N THR A 207 -21.43 -5.99 4.43
CA THR A 207 -21.38 -7.15 5.35
C THR A 207 -21.81 -6.79 6.78
N ILE A 208 -22.08 -5.52 7.08
CA ILE A 208 -22.55 -5.09 8.40
C ILE A 208 -23.95 -5.65 8.66
N ASP A 209 -24.11 -6.32 9.80
CA ASP A 209 -25.39 -6.86 10.20
C ASP A 209 -26.38 -5.74 10.55
N LYS A 210 -27.53 -5.75 9.90
CA LYS A 210 -28.61 -4.78 10.15
C LYS A 210 -29.12 -4.84 11.57
N SER A 211 -29.06 -5.98 12.24
CA SER A 211 -29.45 -6.13 13.65
C SER A 211 -28.61 -5.23 14.58
N LEU A 212 -27.32 -5.00 14.25
CA LEU A 212 -26.48 -4.06 15.01
C LEU A 212 -26.94 -2.61 14.87
N VAL A 213 -27.41 -2.24 13.68
CA VAL A 213 -27.94 -0.89 13.41
C VAL A 213 -29.27 -0.67 14.13
N GLU A 214 -30.15 -1.71 14.08
CA GLU A 214 -31.45 -1.69 14.78
C GLU A 214 -31.25 -1.64 16.31
N ALA A 215 -30.35 -2.46 16.86
CA ALA A 215 -30.00 -2.42 18.28
C ALA A 215 -29.43 -1.04 18.70
N GLY A 216 -28.52 -0.48 17.90
CA GLY A 216 -27.98 0.84 18.14
C GLY A 216 -29.04 1.95 18.15
N ALA A 217 -30.04 1.84 17.30
CA ALA A 217 -31.17 2.77 17.31
C ALA A 217 -31.97 2.68 18.61
N MET A 218 -32.14 1.48 19.19
CA MET A 218 -32.76 1.27 20.49
C MET A 218 -31.90 1.80 21.63
N ASP A 219 -30.57 1.73 21.49
CA ASP A 219 -29.60 2.26 22.46
C ASP A 219 -29.41 3.79 22.38
N GLY A 220 -30.15 4.47 21.48
CA GLY A 220 -30.16 5.93 21.40
C GLY A 220 -29.26 6.53 20.34
N ILE A 221 -28.78 5.78 19.37
CA ILE A 221 -28.11 6.30 18.17
C ILE A 221 -29.16 7.01 17.30
N LYS A 222 -29.01 8.33 17.12
CA LYS A 222 -30.01 9.17 16.47
C LYS A 222 -29.64 9.64 15.06
N ASN A 223 -28.38 9.56 14.68
CA ASN A 223 -27.92 10.08 13.41
C ASN A 223 -26.82 9.19 12.78
N ARG A 224 -26.61 9.37 11.46
CA ARG A 224 -25.65 8.60 10.64
C ARG A 224 -24.20 8.75 11.10
N TRP A 225 -23.82 9.88 11.69
CA TRP A 225 -22.46 10.09 12.19
C TRP A 225 -22.21 9.27 13.47
N GLN A 226 -23.21 9.15 14.35
CA GLN A 226 -23.12 8.29 15.52
C GLN A 226 -23.07 6.81 15.10
N GLU A 227 -23.92 6.40 14.15
CA GLU A 227 -23.89 5.06 13.55
C GLU A 227 -22.52 4.75 12.93
N LEU A 228 -21.96 5.71 12.15
CA LEU A 228 -20.63 5.58 11.56
C LEU A 228 -19.58 5.31 12.63
N TRP A 229 -19.59 6.09 13.70
CA TRP A 229 -18.54 6.05 14.71
C TRP A 229 -18.64 4.84 15.64
N TYR A 230 -19.86 4.50 16.07
CA TYR A 230 -20.08 3.47 17.09
C TYR A 230 -20.35 2.08 16.50
N ILE A 231 -20.86 1.97 15.28
CA ILE A 231 -21.20 0.69 14.66
C ILE A 231 -20.35 0.41 13.44
N THR A 232 -20.33 1.32 12.45
CA THR A 232 -19.74 1.07 11.14
C THR A 232 -18.22 0.92 11.22
N LEU A 233 -17.51 1.90 11.80
CA LEU A 233 -16.04 1.86 11.90
C LEU A 233 -15.53 0.66 12.70
N PRO A 234 -16.08 0.33 13.89
CA PRO A 234 -15.65 -0.87 14.62
C PRO A 234 -15.91 -2.16 13.87
N SER A 235 -17.07 -2.30 13.21
CA SER A 235 -17.43 -3.49 12.44
C SER A 235 -16.56 -3.69 11.19
N MET A 236 -16.07 -2.60 10.61
CA MET A 236 -15.23 -2.61 9.41
C MET A 236 -13.72 -2.64 9.68
N ARG A 237 -13.30 -2.83 10.91
CA ARG A 237 -11.88 -2.79 11.29
C ARG A 237 -10.96 -3.63 10.38
N PRO A 238 -11.30 -4.88 9.99
CA PRO A 238 -10.46 -5.66 9.06
C PRO A 238 -10.31 -5.00 7.69
N GLN A 239 -11.40 -4.47 7.12
CA GLN A 239 -11.40 -3.81 5.82
C GLN A 239 -10.65 -2.46 5.86
N LEU A 240 -10.79 -1.72 6.97
CA LEU A 240 -10.05 -0.48 7.21
C LEU A 240 -8.54 -0.74 7.27
N MET A 241 -8.10 -1.78 7.98
CA MET A 241 -6.70 -2.19 8.03
C MET A 241 -6.19 -2.61 6.65
N PHE A 242 -6.94 -3.41 5.91
CA PHE A 242 -6.60 -3.80 4.53
C PHE A 242 -6.49 -2.59 3.61
N GLY A 243 -7.48 -1.68 3.64
CA GLY A 243 -7.48 -0.46 2.84
C GLY A 243 -6.28 0.44 3.14
N ALA A 244 -5.87 0.55 4.41
CA ALA A 244 -4.69 1.33 4.79
C ALA A 244 -3.40 0.74 4.20
N VAL A 245 -3.21 -0.59 4.26
CA VAL A 245 -2.06 -1.28 3.66
C VAL A 245 -2.00 -1.02 2.16
N MET A 246 -3.14 -1.14 1.47
CA MET A 246 -3.23 -0.93 0.02
C MET A 246 -2.93 0.53 -0.36
N GLN A 247 -3.44 1.52 0.40
CA GLN A 247 -3.18 2.93 0.11
C GLN A 247 -1.72 3.34 0.39
N ILE A 248 -1.12 2.83 1.46
CA ILE A 248 0.30 3.07 1.73
C ILE A 248 1.14 2.52 0.57
N THR A 249 0.89 1.26 0.17
CA THR A 249 1.60 0.64 -0.94
C THR A 249 1.46 1.46 -2.22
N ALA A 250 0.24 1.87 -2.58
CA ALA A 250 -0.01 2.68 -3.76
C ALA A 250 0.65 4.06 -3.73
N SER A 251 0.69 4.71 -2.55
CA SER A 251 1.27 6.05 -2.41
C SER A 251 2.81 6.08 -2.49
N PHE A 252 3.49 4.99 -2.10
CA PHE A 252 4.94 4.87 -2.25
C PHE A 252 5.38 4.31 -3.60
N ALA A 253 4.54 3.50 -4.27
CA ALA A 253 4.86 2.84 -5.53
C ALA A 253 4.60 3.72 -6.77
N VAL A 254 4.55 5.04 -6.61
CA VAL A 254 4.23 5.97 -7.69
C VAL A 254 5.38 6.11 -8.67
N ALA A 255 5.14 5.69 -9.92
CA ALA A 255 6.01 5.92 -11.07
C ALA A 255 5.19 6.33 -12.29
N ASP A 256 4.13 5.59 -12.62
CA ASP A 256 3.39 5.73 -13.88
C ASP A 256 2.83 7.13 -14.09
N VAL A 257 2.22 7.74 -13.07
CA VAL A 257 1.69 9.10 -13.16
C VAL A 257 2.81 10.12 -13.38
N SER A 258 3.98 9.92 -12.73
CA SER A 258 5.13 10.79 -12.90
C SER A 258 5.70 10.70 -14.33
N ILE A 259 5.93 9.49 -14.82
CA ILE A 259 6.47 9.23 -16.16
C ILE A 259 5.51 9.76 -17.23
N ALA A 260 4.21 9.49 -17.08
CA ALA A 260 3.22 9.85 -18.07
C ALA A 260 3.01 11.36 -18.19
N LEU A 261 3.03 12.12 -17.10
CA LEU A 261 2.73 13.54 -17.09
C LEU A 261 3.96 14.44 -17.09
N ALA A 262 4.99 14.11 -16.32
CA ALA A 262 6.19 14.95 -16.18
C ALA A 262 7.35 14.51 -17.06
N GLY A 263 7.23 13.33 -17.71
CA GLY A 263 8.30 12.72 -18.49
C GLY A 263 9.35 12.00 -17.64
N PHE A 264 10.30 11.37 -18.33
CA PHE A 264 11.37 10.60 -17.67
C PHE A 264 12.72 10.83 -18.35
N PRO A 265 13.67 11.49 -17.69
CA PRO A 265 13.54 12.19 -16.40
C PRO A 265 12.65 13.44 -16.48
N SER A 266 12.00 13.80 -15.38
CA SER A 266 11.23 15.04 -15.30
C SER A 266 12.17 16.27 -15.19
N VAL A 267 11.65 17.46 -15.56
CA VAL A 267 12.43 18.72 -15.49
C VAL A 267 12.95 18.93 -14.09
N ASN A 268 14.26 19.14 -13.95
CA ASN A 268 14.96 19.31 -12.67
C ASN A 268 14.61 18.25 -11.63
N TYR A 269 14.24 17.04 -12.06
CA TYR A 269 13.77 15.95 -11.21
C TYR A 269 12.57 16.28 -10.32
N ALA A 270 11.79 17.34 -10.63
CA ALA A 270 10.69 17.82 -9.81
C ALA A 270 9.55 16.80 -9.62
N GLY A 271 9.34 15.91 -10.59
CA GLY A 271 8.40 14.78 -10.48
C GLY A 271 9.08 13.45 -10.14
N HIS A 272 10.39 13.43 -9.90
CA HIS A 272 11.14 12.19 -9.71
C HIS A 272 10.80 11.56 -8.36
N THR A 273 10.55 10.25 -8.36
CA THR A 273 10.23 9.46 -7.16
C THR A 273 11.28 8.37 -6.96
N ILE A 274 11.29 7.73 -5.80
CA ILE A 274 12.21 6.60 -5.56
C ILE A 274 12.01 5.49 -6.59
N VAL A 275 10.76 5.24 -7.02
CA VAL A 275 10.48 4.19 -8.02
C VAL A 275 11.01 4.59 -9.40
N THR A 276 10.85 5.84 -9.82
CA THR A 276 11.44 6.31 -11.09
C THR A 276 12.96 6.30 -11.03
N HIS A 277 13.56 6.65 -9.89
CA HIS A 277 15.01 6.56 -9.69
C HIS A 277 15.51 5.11 -9.77
N LEU A 278 14.79 4.17 -9.15
CA LEU A 278 15.05 2.75 -9.26
C LEU A 278 14.99 2.26 -10.72
N MET A 279 13.99 2.74 -11.47
CA MET A 279 13.86 2.39 -12.90
C MET A 279 15.02 2.95 -13.72
N ASP A 280 15.50 4.16 -13.46
CA ASP A 280 16.67 4.73 -14.15
C ASP A 280 17.90 3.85 -13.99
N TYR A 281 18.22 3.50 -12.75
CA TYR A 281 19.40 2.65 -12.48
C TYR A 281 19.21 1.19 -12.88
N GLY A 282 18.00 0.64 -12.70
CA GLY A 282 17.72 -0.77 -13.00
C GLY A 282 17.52 -1.07 -14.47
N THR A 283 16.83 -0.20 -15.23
CA THR A 283 16.43 -0.51 -16.61
C THR A 283 17.17 0.29 -17.67
N ILE A 284 17.73 1.46 -17.33
CA ILE A 284 18.47 2.30 -18.29
C ILE A 284 19.98 2.15 -18.11
N ARG A 285 20.46 2.29 -16.85
CA ARG A 285 21.91 2.21 -16.57
C ARG A 285 22.40 0.79 -16.30
N PHE A 286 21.48 -0.16 -16.05
CA PHE A 286 21.77 -1.55 -15.72
C PHE A 286 22.67 -1.75 -14.50
N GLU A 287 22.70 -0.78 -13.56
CA GLU A 287 23.38 -0.89 -12.27
C GLU A 287 22.47 -1.64 -11.26
N MET A 288 22.28 -2.96 -11.48
CA MET A 288 21.33 -3.77 -10.71
C MET A 288 21.64 -3.83 -9.22
N GLY A 289 22.91 -3.83 -8.82
CA GLY A 289 23.29 -3.79 -7.40
C GLY A 289 22.83 -2.51 -6.71
N TYR A 290 23.03 -1.36 -7.38
CA TYR A 290 22.60 -0.06 -6.88
C TYR A 290 21.07 0.08 -6.89
N ALA A 291 20.40 -0.31 -7.97
CA ALA A 291 18.94 -0.36 -8.05
C ALA A 291 18.33 -1.22 -6.94
N SER A 292 18.97 -2.36 -6.63
CA SER A 292 18.56 -3.22 -5.52
C SER A 292 18.71 -2.53 -4.15
N ALA A 293 19.72 -1.68 -3.96
CA ALA A 293 19.84 -0.88 -2.75
C ALA A 293 18.73 0.17 -2.63
N ILE A 294 18.37 0.86 -3.74
CA ILE A 294 17.23 1.79 -3.80
C ILE A 294 15.92 1.06 -3.44
N ALA A 295 15.68 -0.12 -4.06
CA ALA A 295 14.50 -0.94 -3.79
C ALA A 295 14.43 -1.37 -2.31
N THR A 296 15.57 -1.73 -1.72
CA THR A 296 15.67 -2.13 -0.31
C THR A 296 15.30 -0.97 0.63
N VAL A 297 15.79 0.24 0.36
CA VAL A 297 15.43 1.42 1.15
C VAL A 297 13.94 1.72 1.03
N LEU A 298 13.37 1.69 -0.18
CA LEU A 298 11.93 1.87 -0.40
C LEU A 298 11.11 0.81 0.36
N PHE A 299 11.53 -0.45 0.31
CA PHE A 299 10.87 -1.56 1.00
C PHE A 299 10.82 -1.33 2.52
N PHE A 300 11.92 -0.93 3.14
CA PHE A 300 11.94 -0.63 4.58
C PHE A 300 11.12 0.62 4.93
N LEU A 301 11.11 1.64 4.09
CA LEU A 301 10.23 2.81 4.26
C LEU A 301 8.74 2.41 4.24
N MET A 302 8.35 1.56 3.28
CA MET A 302 6.98 1.06 3.18
C MET A 302 6.59 0.21 4.39
N ILE A 303 7.45 -0.72 4.83
CA ILE A 303 7.22 -1.54 6.03
C ILE A 303 7.09 -0.65 7.28
N GLY A 304 8.02 0.28 7.47
CA GLY A 304 8.02 1.19 8.63
C GLY A 304 6.74 2.01 8.70
N THR A 305 6.34 2.62 7.58
CA THR A 305 5.09 3.39 7.47
C THR A 305 3.87 2.50 7.71
N ASN A 306 3.87 1.28 7.18
CA ASN A 306 2.78 0.32 7.35
C ASN A 306 2.61 -0.09 8.83
N ILE A 307 3.70 -0.43 9.51
CA ILE A 307 3.68 -0.77 10.95
C ILE A 307 3.17 0.42 11.77
N LEU A 308 3.64 1.64 11.47
CA LEU A 308 3.18 2.85 12.15
C LEU A 308 1.68 3.07 11.98
N THR A 309 1.20 3.02 10.74
CA THR A 309 -0.22 3.23 10.43
C THR A 309 -1.11 2.15 11.04
N GLN A 310 -0.71 0.88 10.98
CA GLN A 310 -1.45 -0.20 11.64
C GLN A 310 -1.51 0.00 13.16
N LYS A 311 -0.43 0.46 13.78
CA LYS A 311 -0.42 0.76 15.23
C LYS A 311 -1.35 1.92 15.59
N LEU A 312 -1.46 2.94 14.73
CA LEU A 312 -2.38 4.06 14.91
C LEU A 312 -3.84 3.62 14.73
N LEU A 313 -4.14 2.89 13.65
CA LEU A 313 -5.49 2.43 13.35
C LEU A 313 -6.00 1.39 14.36
N ARG A 314 -5.12 0.62 14.97
CA ARG A 314 -5.49 -0.37 16.00
C ARG A 314 -6.16 0.27 17.22
N ARG A 315 -5.87 1.54 17.49
CA ARG A 315 -6.48 2.32 18.57
C ARG A 315 -7.84 2.93 18.20
N VAL A 316 -8.17 2.95 16.90
CA VAL A 316 -9.48 3.42 16.43
C VAL A 316 -10.48 2.30 16.64
N GLY A 317 -11.43 2.51 17.55
CA GLY A 317 -12.47 1.53 17.92
C GLY A 317 -12.17 0.72 19.21
N GLU A 318 -11.18 1.13 20.02
CA GLU A 318 -11.09 0.85 21.46
C GLU A 318 -11.74 2.05 22.20
#